data_fbf10571ef0c90769a2c7674700f25f7
#
_entry.id   fbf10571ef0c90769a2c7674700f25f7
#
_cell.length_a   1.000
_cell.length_b   1.000
_cell.length_c   1.000
_cell.angle_alpha   90.00
_cell.angle_beta   90.00
_cell.angle_gamma   90.00
#
_symmetry.space_group_name_H-M   'P 1'
#
loop_
_entity.id
_entity.type
_entity.pdbx_description
1 polymer ?
#
loop_
_entity_poly.entity_id
_entity_poly.type
_entity_poly.pdbx_seq_one_letter_code
_entity_poly.pdbx_strand_id
1 'polypeptide(L)'
;NNKRNFKQDEMIKIQGITKSFGSLQVLKGIDLTISRGEIVSIVGPSGAGKTTLLQIMGTLDKADAGTVEIAGTPVMNMKEKELSALRNRNIGFVFQFHQLLPEFTALENILIPALIAGRKRSEAESEAMQLLQVMGLEERAHHKPAEMSGGENQRVAVARALINHPDVVLADEPSGSLDSKNKEELHKLFFDLRDRYGQTFVIVTHDESLAQLSDRTIRLK
;
A
#
# COMPACT_ATOMS: atom_id res chain seq x y z
N ASN A 1 -4.25 -29.66 -20.84
CA ASN A 1 -5.46 -28.94 -20.39
C ASN A 1 -5.15 -28.18 -19.10
N ASN A 2 -4.47 -27.05 -19.20
CA ASN A 2 -4.14 -26.19 -18.07
C ASN A 2 -5.04 -24.96 -18.18
N LYS A 3 -6.31 -25.08 -17.80
CA LYS A 3 -7.12 -23.92 -17.45
C LYS A 3 -6.65 -23.50 -16.07
N ARG A 4 -5.59 -22.67 -16.00
CA ARG A 4 -5.30 -21.90 -14.79
C ARG A 4 -6.58 -21.14 -14.43
N ASN A 5 -7.06 -21.32 -13.20
CA ASN A 5 -8.22 -20.61 -12.67
C ASN A 5 -7.88 -19.11 -12.57
N PHE A 6 -8.14 -18.35 -13.62
CA PHE A 6 -7.88 -16.91 -13.70
C PHE A 6 -8.49 -16.09 -12.55
N LYS A 7 -9.48 -16.63 -11.84
CA LYS A 7 -10.09 -15.98 -10.67
C LYS A 7 -9.26 -16.02 -9.38
N GLN A 8 -8.28 -16.93 -9.27
CA GLN A 8 -7.45 -17.06 -8.07
C GLN A 8 -6.21 -16.14 -8.08
N ASP A 9 -5.88 -15.56 -9.23
CA ASP A 9 -4.72 -14.68 -9.39
C ASP A 9 -5.08 -13.18 -9.30
N GLU A 10 -6.37 -12.81 -9.35
CA GLU A 10 -6.81 -11.41 -9.25
C GLU A 10 -6.74 -10.93 -7.80
N MET A 11 -5.86 -9.94 -7.53
CA MET A 11 -5.73 -9.34 -6.20
C MET A 11 -6.68 -8.17 -6.01
N ILE A 12 -6.72 -7.26 -6.98
CA ILE A 12 -7.69 -6.15 -7.03
C ILE A 12 -8.36 -6.16 -8.38
N LYS A 13 -9.68 -6.01 -8.38
CA LYS A 13 -10.47 -5.81 -9.57
C LYS A 13 -11.39 -4.62 -9.38
N ILE A 14 -11.29 -3.65 -10.27
CA ILE A 14 -12.19 -2.50 -10.33
C ILE A 14 -12.85 -2.43 -11.70
N GLN A 15 -14.15 -2.11 -11.72
CA GLN A 15 -14.91 -2.03 -12.95
C GLN A 15 -15.83 -0.81 -12.92
N GLY A 16 -15.74 0.03 -13.96
CA GLY A 16 -16.59 1.19 -14.16
C GLY A 16 -16.49 2.26 -13.07
N ILE A 17 -15.35 2.37 -12.39
CA ILE A 17 -15.19 3.32 -11.28
C ILE A 17 -15.31 4.75 -11.76
N THR A 18 -16.28 5.47 -11.20
CA THR A 18 -16.44 6.91 -11.39
C THR A 18 -16.32 7.64 -10.05
N LYS A 19 -15.81 8.86 -10.10
CA LYS A 19 -15.74 9.76 -8.94
C LYS A 19 -15.77 11.21 -9.38
N SER A 20 -16.61 11.99 -8.71
CA SER A 20 -16.73 13.43 -8.92
C SER A 20 -16.59 14.19 -7.61
N PHE A 21 -16.04 15.39 -7.67
CA PHE A 21 -16.02 16.37 -6.59
C PHE A 21 -16.72 17.63 -7.07
N GLY A 22 -17.94 17.84 -6.61
CA GLY A 22 -18.82 18.88 -7.16
C GLY A 22 -19.09 18.62 -8.64
N SER A 23 -18.78 19.60 -9.49
CA SER A 23 -18.95 19.50 -10.96
C SER A 23 -17.77 18.84 -11.67
N LEU A 24 -16.65 18.60 -10.98
CA LEU A 24 -15.45 18.02 -11.57
C LEU A 24 -15.49 16.49 -11.49
N GLN A 25 -15.65 15.82 -12.63
CA GLN A 25 -15.51 14.37 -12.72
C GLN A 25 -14.02 13.99 -12.84
N VAL A 26 -13.49 13.38 -11.79
CA VAL A 26 -12.07 13.01 -11.68
C VAL A 26 -11.80 11.61 -12.24
N LEU A 27 -12.66 10.64 -11.93
CA LEU A 27 -12.59 9.29 -12.50
C LEU A 27 -13.80 9.04 -13.40
N LYS A 28 -13.54 8.55 -14.62
CA LYS A 28 -14.53 8.52 -15.73
C LYS A 28 -14.79 7.09 -16.23
N GLY A 29 -15.02 6.15 -15.32
CA GLY A 29 -15.26 4.76 -15.68
C GLY A 29 -13.95 3.97 -15.84
N ILE A 30 -13.20 3.84 -14.75
CA ILE A 30 -11.93 3.13 -14.75
C ILE A 30 -12.15 1.63 -14.55
N ASP A 31 -11.57 0.83 -15.45
CA ASP A 31 -11.46 -0.61 -15.33
C ASP A 31 -10.00 -1.01 -15.14
N LEU A 32 -9.71 -1.81 -14.12
CA LEU A 32 -8.37 -2.26 -13.80
C LEU A 32 -8.40 -3.57 -13.04
N THR A 33 -7.52 -4.50 -13.40
CA THR A 33 -7.26 -5.71 -12.63
C THR A 33 -5.77 -5.76 -12.27
N ILE A 34 -5.46 -6.10 -11.02
CA ILE A 34 -4.10 -6.25 -10.50
C ILE A 34 -3.93 -7.69 -10.04
N SER A 35 -2.86 -8.32 -10.49
CA SER A 35 -2.57 -9.73 -10.18
C SER A 35 -1.81 -9.86 -8.85
N ARG A 36 -1.92 -11.01 -8.23
CA ARG A 36 -1.14 -11.34 -7.03
C ARG A 36 0.36 -11.34 -7.34
N GLY A 37 1.16 -10.74 -6.45
CA GLY A 37 2.62 -10.66 -6.61
C GLY A 37 3.07 -9.69 -7.70
N GLU A 38 2.19 -8.82 -8.21
CA GLU A 38 2.50 -7.81 -9.23
C GLU A 38 2.88 -6.49 -8.57
N ILE A 39 3.86 -5.78 -9.10
CA ILE A 39 4.12 -4.37 -8.82
C ILE A 39 3.54 -3.53 -9.97
N VAL A 40 2.51 -2.76 -9.68
CA VAL A 40 1.86 -1.87 -10.63
C VAL A 40 2.11 -0.43 -10.26
N SER A 41 2.65 0.36 -11.18
CA SER A 41 2.75 1.80 -11.05
C SER A 41 1.59 2.52 -11.75
N ILE A 42 0.98 3.47 -11.04
CA ILE A 42 -0.04 4.37 -11.59
C ILE A 42 0.58 5.76 -11.75
N VAL A 43 0.68 6.21 -12.99
CA VAL A 43 1.28 7.50 -13.33
C VAL A 43 0.27 8.40 -14.06
N GLY A 44 0.54 9.69 -14.13
CA GLY A 44 -0.31 10.66 -14.81
C GLY A 44 -0.08 12.07 -14.29
N PRO A 45 -0.63 13.10 -14.93
CA PRO A 45 -0.48 14.47 -14.48
C PRO A 45 -1.10 14.71 -13.09
N SER A 46 -0.73 15.83 -12.46
CA SER A 46 -1.40 16.26 -11.24
C SER A 46 -2.89 16.47 -11.50
N GLY A 47 -3.74 16.02 -10.57
CA GLY A 47 -5.19 16.11 -10.72
C GLY A 47 -5.83 14.99 -11.57
N ALA A 48 -5.06 14.07 -12.16
CA ALA A 48 -5.62 12.94 -12.93
C ALA A 48 -6.38 11.88 -12.09
N GLY A 49 -6.50 12.07 -10.77
CA GLY A 49 -7.25 11.16 -9.91
C GLY A 49 -6.46 9.96 -9.38
N LYS A 50 -5.14 9.94 -9.49
CA LYS A 50 -4.28 8.82 -9.04
C LYS A 50 -4.50 8.49 -7.55
N THR A 51 -4.34 9.47 -6.68
CA THR A 51 -4.58 9.34 -5.23
C THR A 51 -6.03 8.94 -4.94
N THR A 52 -7.00 9.55 -5.64
CA THR A 52 -8.42 9.20 -5.50
C THR A 52 -8.68 7.75 -5.86
N LEU A 53 -8.11 7.26 -6.96
CA LEU A 53 -8.23 5.86 -7.37
C LEU A 53 -7.60 4.93 -6.33
N LEU A 54 -6.40 5.27 -5.81
CA LEU A 54 -5.73 4.51 -4.76
C LEU A 54 -6.56 4.45 -3.48
N GLN A 55 -7.17 5.57 -3.07
CA GLN A 55 -8.04 5.65 -1.89
C GLN A 55 -9.31 4.82 -2.05
N ILE A 56 -9.90 4.78 -3.25
CA ILE A 56 -11.06 3.93 -3.54
C ILE A 56 -10.66 2.45 -3.51
N MET A 57 -9.54 2.06 -4.12
CA MET A 57 -9.01 0.70 -4.02
C MET A 57 -8.72 0.30 -2.59
N GLY A 58 -8.23 1.23 -1.78
CA GLY A 58 -7.96 1.04 -0.36
C GLY A 58 -9.19 1.16 0.56
N THR A 59 -10.38 1.37 0.01
CA THR A 59 -11.62 1.59 0.77
C THR A 59 -11.58 2.77 1.75
N LEU A 60 -10.68 3.74 1.52
CA LEU A 60 -10.58 5.00 2.28
C LEU A 60 -11.56 6.06 1.74
N ASP A 61 -11.93 5.98 0.47
CA ASP A 61 -12.97 6.80 -0.15
C ASP A 61 -13.95 5.90 -0.92
N LYS A 62 -15.14 6.42 -1.21
CA LYS A 62 -16.20 5.72 -1.94
C LYS A 62 -16.26 6.21 -3.38
N ALA A 63 -16.37 5.28 -4.33
CA ALA A 63 -16.72 5.62 -5.70
C ALA A 63 -18.19 6.07 -5.80
N ASP A 64 -18.50 6.90 -6.81
CA ASP A 64 -19.87 7.29 -7.11
C ASP A 64 -20.61 6.13 -7.81
N ALA A 65 -19.89 5.38 -8.66
CA ALA A 65 -20.39 4.17 -9.32
C ALA A 65 -19.23 3.20 -9.60
N GLY A 66 -19.59 1.98 -9.99
CA GLY A 66 -18.67 0.89 -10.28
C GLY A 66 -18.53 -0.10 -9.15
N THR A 67 -17.61 -1.04 -9.30
CA THR A 67 -17.37 -2.12 -8.32
C THR A 67 -15.88 -2.24 -7.98
N VAL A 68 -15.60 -2.61 -6.74
CA VAL A 68 -14.26 -2.95 -6.25
C VAL A 68 -14.31 -4.31 -5.58
N GLU A 69 -13.41 -5.19 -5.98
CA GLU A 69 -13.18 -6.49 -5.34
C GLU A 69 -11.71 -6.55 -4.88
N ILE A 70 -11.48 -7.04 -3.67
CA ILE A 70 -10.14 -7.24 -3.09
C ILE A 70 -10.02 -8.71 -2.70
N ALA A 71 -9.03 -9.40 -3.24
CA ALA A 71 -8.84 -10.85 -3.05
C ALA A 71 -10.16 -11.64 -3.26
N GLY A 72 -10.93 -11.28 -4.29
CA GLY A 72 -12.22 -11.89 -4.60
C GLY A 72 -13.40 -11.45 -3.73
N THR A 73 -13.20 -10.51 -2.80
CA THR A 73 -14.24 -10.02 -1.89
C THR A 73 -14.79 -8.68 -2.40
N PRO A 74 -16.08 -8.58 -2.77
CA PRO A 74 -16.72 -7.32 -3.14
C PRO A 74 -16.83 -6.39 -1.92
N VAL A 75 -16.34 -5.14 -2.04
CA VAL A 75 -16.26 -4.23 -0.88
C VAL A 75 -17.30 -3.10 -0.89
N MET A 76 -17.94 -2.82 -2.03
CA MET A 76 -18.80 -1.64 -2.21
C MET A 76 -20.02 -1.59 -1.29
N ASN A 77 -20.56 -2.75 -0.89
CA ASN A 77 -21.76 -2.87 -0.05
C ASN A 77 -21.46 -3.24 1.40
N MET A 78 -20.17 -3.27 1.80
CA MET A 78 -19.77 -3.58 3.16
C MET A 78 -20.09 -2.41 4.10
N LYS A 79 -20.46 -2.75 5.35
CA LYS A 79 -20.60 -1.75 6.42
C LYS A 79 -19.23 -1.27 6.87
N GLU A 80 -19.15 -0.06 7.44
CA GLU A 80 -17.89 0.55 7.84
C GLU A 80 -17.06 -0.33 8.79
N LYS A 81 -17.71 -1.05 9.70
CA LYS A 81 -17.03 -1.99 10.60
C LYS A 81 -16.33 -3.14 9.84
N GLU A 82 -16.98 -3.65 8.80
CA GLU A 82 -16.43 -4.71 7.94
C GLU A 82 -15.29 -4.18 7.07
N LEU A 83 -15.47 -2.98 6.49
CA LEU A 83 -14.43 -2.29 5.73
C LEU A 83 -13.20 -1.98 6.58
N SER A 84 -13.38 -1.51 7.81
CA SER A 84 -12.27 -1.25 8.74
C SER A 84 -11.50 -2.52 9.07
N ALA A 85 -12.19 -3.63 9.29
CA ALA A 85 -11.56 -4.92 9.56
C ALA A 85 -10.80 -5.44 8.32
N LEU A 86 -11.40 -5.29 7.12
CA LEU A 86 -10.76 -5.66 5.86
C LEU A 86 -9.51 -4.80 5.61
N ARG A 87 -9.60 -3.46 5.74
CA ARG A 87 -8.44 -2.57 5.60
C ARG A 87 -7.30 -2.99 6.52
N ASN A 88 -7.60 -3.20 7.80
CA ASN A 88 -6.59 -3.55 8.79
C ASN A 88 -5.87 -4.86 8.47
N ARG A 89 -6.57 -5.85 7.93
CA ARG A 89 -6.02 -7.20 7.69
C ARG A 89 -5.44 -7.39 6.29
N ASN A 90 -6.07 -6.81 5.27
CA ASN A 90 -5.79 -7.16 3.88
C ASN A 90 -5.06 -6.05 3.11
N ILE A 91 -5.00 -4.82 3.66
CA ILE A 91 -4.42 -3.68 2.96
C ILE A 91 -3.35 -3.04 3.83
N GLY A 92 -2.14 -2.91 3.29
CA GLY A 92 -1.10 -2.05 3.84
C GLY A 92 -1.10 -0.69 3.15
N PHE A 93 -0.85 0.40 3.89
CA PHE A 93 -0.73 1.73 3.32
C PHE A 93 0.64 2.34 3.59
N VAL A 94 1.21 2.94 2.55
CA VAL A 94 2.45 3.73 2.63
C VAL A 94 2.19 5.09 1.97
N PHE A 95 2.51 6.18 2.67
CA PHE A 95 2.30 7.55 2.20
C PHE A 95 3.62 8.30 2.04
N GLN A 96 3.63 9.36 1.26
CA GLN A 96 4.79 10.20 0.99
C GLN A 96 5.47 10.73 2.27
N PHE A 97 4.69 11.14 3.26
CA PHE A 97 5.16 11.66 4.54
C PHE A 97 5.04 10.64 5.67
N HIS A 98 5.32 9.38 5.40
CA HIS A 98 5.33 8.21 6.28
C HIS A 98 4.18 8.12 7.33
N GLN A 99 3.65 9.22 7.81
CA GLN A 99 2.53 9.31 8.78
C GLN A 99 2.73 8.43 10.03
N LEU A 100 3.97 8.42 10.55
CA LEU A 100 4.25 7.78 11.82
C LEU A 100 3.75 8.67 12.97
N LEU A 101 3.31 8.04 14.05
CA LEU A 101 2.93 8.74 15.27
C LEU A 101 4.21 9.20 15.99
N PRO A 102 4.40 10.49 16.19
CA PRO A 102 5.67 11.03 16.67
C PRO A 102 5.97 10.69 18.14
N GLU A 103 4.95 10.37 18.94
CA GLU A 103 5.08 9.98 20.33
C GLU A 103 5.55 8.53 20.51
N PHE A 104 5.37 7.69 19.49
CA PHE A 104 5.69 6.27 19.50
C PHE A 104 7.04 5.98 18.86
N THR A 105 7.72 4.96 19.35
CA THR A 105 8.95 4.43 18.75
C THR A 105 8.67 3.76 17.40
N ALA A 106 9.72 3.41 16.64
CA ALA A 106 9.61 2.64 15.41
C ALA A 106 8.87 1.32 15.64
N LEU A 107 9.27 0.56 16.66
CA LEU A 107 8.61 -0.69 17.04
C LEU A 107 7.14 -0.49 17.37
N GLU A 108 6.81 0.49 18.19
CA GLU A 108 5.41 0.78 18.58
C GLU A 108 4.55 1.18 17.38
N ASN A 109 5.08 2.01 16.47
CA ASN A 109 4.38 2.35 15.23
C ASN A 109 4.04 1.11 14.39
N ILE A 110 4.96 0.17 14.26
CA ILE A 110 4.74 -1.08 13.52
C ILE A 110 3.68 -1.94 14.20
N LEU A 111 3.66 -1.96 15.54
CA LEU A 111 2.73 -2.78 16.33
C LEU A 111 1.26 -2.35 16.23
N ILE A 112 0.99 -1.06 16.01
CA ILE A 112 -0.38 -0.51 16.06
C ILE A 112 -1.39 -1.33 15.25
N PRO A 113 -1.18 -1.63 13.95
CA PRO A 113 -2.16 -2.38 13.17
C PRO A 113 -2.38 -3.81 13.70
N ALA A 114 -1.34 -4.46 14.22
CA ALA A 114 -1.44 -5.80 14.79
C ALA A 114 -2.26 -5.81 16.07
N LEU A 115 -2.08 -4.82 16.94
CA LEU A 115 -2.87 -4.65 18.15
C LEU A 115 -4.33 -4.32 17.86
N ILE A 116 -4.60 -3.49 16.87
CA ILE A 116 -5.97 -3.22 16.38
C ILE A 116 -6.62 -4.50 15.84
N ALA A 117 -5.86 -5.39 15.19
CA ALA A 117 -6.33 -6.70 14.74
C ALA A 117 -6.62 -7.68 15.89
N GLY A 118 -6.29 -7.32 17.15
CA GLY A 118 -6.46 -8.16 18.33
C GLY A 118 -5.38 -9.23 18.49
N ARG A 119 -4.23 -9.09 17.83
CA ARG A 119 -3.10 -10.02 17.98
C ARG A 119 -2.44 -9.86 19.35
N LYS A 120 -1.87 -10.96 19.87
CA LYS A 120 -1.11 -10.91 21.12
C LYS A 120 0.15 -10.05 20.94
N ARG A 121 0.38 -9.17 21.91
CA ARG A 121 1.50 -8.22 21.86
C ARG A 121 2.85 -8.92 21.67
N SER A 122 3.12 -9.99 22.42
CA SER A 122 4.39 -10.72 22.34
C SER A 122 4.67 -11.33 20.96
N GLU A 123 3.62 -11.85 20.29
CA GLU A 123 3.74 -12.39 18.93
C GLU A 123 3.99 -11.27 17.92
N ALA A 124 3.23 -10.17 18.03
CA ALA A 124 3.38 -9.01 17.17
C ALA A 124 4.75 -8.32 17.35
N GLU A 125 5.28 -8.22 18.57
CA GLU A 125 6.61 -7.66 18.84
C GLU A 125 7.72 -8.49 18.20
N SER A 126 7.65 -9.81 18.30
CA SER A 126 8.63 -10.71 17.66
C SER A 126 8.65 -10.50 16.14
N GLU A 127 7.48 -10.40 15.54
CA GLU A 127 7.37 -10.19 14.10
C GLU A 127 7.76 -8.77 13.67
N ALA A 128 7.41 -7.76 14.44
CA ALA A 128 7.82 -6.38 14.19
C ALA A 128 9.35 -6.24 14.23
N MET A 129 10.03 -6.94 15.14
CA MET A 129 11.51 -6.97 15.16
C MET A 129 12.08 -7.67 13.93
N GLN A 130 11.47 -8.76 13.44
CA GLN A 130 11.88 -9.39 12.18
C GLN A 130 11.69 -8.44 10.98
N LEU A 131 10.59 -7.70 10.93
CA LEU A 131 10.38 -6.69 9.91
C LEU A 131 11.43 -5.56 9.99
N LEU A 132 11.75 -5.08 11.19
CA LEU A 132 12.82 -4.10 11.38
C LEU A 132 14.17 -4.63 10.90
N GLN A 133 14.47 -5.91 11.13
CA GLN A 133 15.66 -6.58 10.59
C GLN A 133 15.67 -6.59 9.05
N VAL A 134 14.56 -6.97 8.43
CA VAL A 134 14.42 -6.92 6.95
C VAL A 134 14.63 -5.51 6.41
N MET A 135 14.22 -4.48 7.16
CA MET A 135 14.42 -3.06 6.82
C MET A 135 15.82 -2.53 7.13
N GLY A 136 16.67 -3.31 7.81
CA GLY A 136 17.99 -2.85 8.29
C GLY A 136 17.89 -1.81 9.41
N LEU A 137 16.88 -1.92 10.29
CA LEU A 137 16.52 -0.94 11.31
C LEU A 137 16.42 -1.53 12.72
N GLU A 138 17.04 -2.68 12.99
CA GLU A 138 16.99 -3.35 14.31
C GLU A 138 17.43 -2.41 15.44
N GLU A 139 18.52 -1.68 15.23
CA GLU A 139 19.08 -0.74 16.21
C GLU A 139 18.19 0.51 16.39
N ARG A 140 17.23 0.72 15.51
CA ARG A 140 16.28 1.85 15.53
C ARG A 140 14.95 1.52 16.19
N ALA A 141 14.76 0.27 16.65
CA ALA A 141 13.48 -0.20 17.21
C ALA A 141 12.88 0.74 18.27
N HIS A 142 13.73 1.29 19.12
CA HIS A 142 13.34 2.17 20.23
C HIS A 142 13.50 3.67 19.96
N HIS A 143 13.87 4.06 18.74
CA HIS A 143 13.95 5.46 18.33
C HIS A 143 12.56 5.98 17.92
N LYS A 144 12.33 7.26 18.19
CA LYS A 144 11.14 7.99 17.73
C LYS A 144 11.37 8.56 16.33
N PRO A 145 10.32 8.90 15.57
CA PRO A 145 10.45 9.45 14.23
C PRO A 145 11.38 10.65 14.13
N ALA A 146 11.40 11.55 15.13
CA ALA A 146 12.29 12.71 15.16
C ALA A 146 13.78 12.36 15.29
N GLU A 147 14.11 11.14 15.70
CA GLU A 147 15.48 10.64 15.91
C GLU A 147 15.98 9.82 14.70
N MET A 148 15.16 9.72 13.65
CA MET A 148 15.44 8.92 12.46
C MET A 148 15.44 9.80 11.21
N SER A 149 16.17 9.37 10.18
CA SER A 149 16.15 10.01 8.86
C SER A 149 14.81 9.79 8.14
N GLY A 150 14.54 10.59 7.11
CA GLY A 150 13.33 10.41 6.28
C GLY A 150 13.25 9.02 5.64
N GLY A 151 14.38 8.49 5.16
CA GLY A 151 14.45 7.14 4.60
C GLY A 151 14.22 6.05 5.65
N GLU A 152 14.76 6.20 6.86
CA GLU A 152 14.49 5.28 7.97
C GLU A 152 12.99 5.30 8.35
N ASN A 153 12.41 6.49 8.50
CA ASN A 153 10.98 6.66 8.79
C ASN A 153 10.10 6.02 7.72
N GLN A 154 10.47 6.16 6.45
CA GLN A 154 9.71 5.55 5.35
C GLN A 154 9.81 4.02 5.39
N ARG A 155 10.97 3.44 5.69
CA ARG A 155 11.10 1.98 5.87
C ARG A 155 10.30 1.48 7.09
N VAL A 156 10.22 2.23 8.18
CA VAL A 156 9.32 1.92 9.30
C VAL A 156 7.86 1.92 8.86
N ALA A 157 7.44 2.89 8.02
CA ALA A 157 6.10 2.93 7.48
C ALA A 157 5.79 1.72 6.58
N VAL A 158 6.76 1.23 5.80
CA VAL A 158 6.64 -0.01 5.02
C VAL A 158 6.49 -1.22 5.96
N ALA A 159 7.31 -1.33 7.01
CA ALA A 159 7.21 -2.41 8.00
C ALA A 159 5.83 -2.40 8.70
N ARG A 160 5.32 -1.22 9.07
CA ARG A 160 3.97 -1.05 9.63
C ARG A 160 2.90 -1.54 8.66
N ALA A 161 3.03 -1.25 7.37
CA ALA A 161 2.10 -1.71 6.36
C ALA A 161 2.07 -3.24 6.22
N LEU A 162 3.18 -3.92 6.52
CA LEU A 162 3.35 -5.37 6.34
C LEU A 162 3.01 -6.22 7.56
N ILE A 163 2.86 -5.64 8.76
CA ILE A 163 2.76 -6.40 10.03
C ILE A 163 1.58 -7.38 10.08
N ASN A 164 0.49 -7.10 9.38
CA ASN A 164 -0.68 -7.96 9.31
C ASN A 164 -0.69 -8.87 8.07
N HIS A 165 0.43 -9.03 7.36
CA HIS A 165 0.54 -9.81 6.12
C HIS A 165 -0.53 -9.43 5.09
N PRO A 166 -0.62 -8.17 4.68
CA PRO A 166 -1.67 -7.71 3.79
C PRO A 166 -1.59 -8.40 2.44
N ASP A 167 -2.74 -8.59 1.80
CA ASP A 167 -2.81 -9.07 0.44
C ASP A 167 -2.16 -8.10 -0.56
N VAL A 168 -2.31 -6.79 -0.29
CA VAL A 168 -1.77 -5.72 -1.14
C VAL A 168 -1.27 -4.55 -0.31
N VAL A 169 -0.18 -3.94 -0.76
CA VAL A 169 0.30 -2.65 -0.25
C VAL A 169 0.00 -1.56 -1.27
N LEU A 170 -0.72 -0.55 -0.83
CA LEU A 170 -1.06 0.64 -1.60
C LEU A 170 -0.12 1.78 -1.17
N ALA A 171 0.63 2.31 -2.11
CA ALA A 171 1.62 3.35 -1.83
C ALA A 171 1.32 4.63 -2.63
N ASP A 172 1.19 5.75 -1.95
CA ASP A 172 0.96 7.06 -2.56
C ASP A 172 2.23 7.91 -2.47
N GLU A 173 2.92 8.07 -3.60
CA GLU A 173 4.19 8.81 -3.74
C GLU A 173 5.23 8.43 -2.67
N PRO A 174 5.50 7.13 -2.42
CA PRO A 174 6.24 6.68 -1.24
C PRO A 174 7.68 7.17 -1.17
N SER A 175 8.25 7.56 -2.30
CA SER A 175 9.64 8.08 -2.41
C SER A 175 9.72 9.59 -2.67
N GLY A 176 8.57 10.28 -2.75
CA GLY A 176 8.50 11.67 -3.21
C GLY A 176 9.21 12.69 -2.31
N SER A 177 9.41 12.40 -1.03
CA SER A 177 10.12 13.26 -0.08
C SER A 177 11.57 12.83 0.22
N LEU A 178 12.06 11.78 -0.45
CA LEU A 178 13.38 11.21 -0.20
C LEU A 178 14.43 11.75 -1.16
N ASP A 179 15.68 11.81 -0.67
CA ASP A 179 16.84 12.00 -1.54
C ASP A 179 17.05 10.80 -2.47
N SER A 180 17.90 10.95 -3.48
CA SER A 180 18.11 9.96 -4.53
C SER A 180 18.55 8.59 -3.98
N LYS A 181 19.44 8.56 -2.98
CA LYS A 181 19.93 7.33 -2.40
C LYS A 181 18.85 6.57 -1.65
N ASN A 182 18.13 7.25 -0.74
CA ASN A 182 17.03 6.65 0.01
C ASN A 182 15.87 6.22 -0.91
N LYS A 183 15.65 6.95 -2.01
CA LYS A 183 14.68 6.60 -3.04
C LYS A 183 15.04 5.26 -3.71
N GLU A 184 16.27 5.09 -4.18
CA GLU A 184 16.73 3.85 -4.80
C GLU A 184 16.66 2.66 -3.83
N GLU A 185 17.07 2.86 -2.58
CA GLU A 185 16.97 1.84 -1.52
C GLU A 185 15.52 1.41 -1.28
N LEU A 186 14.57 2.37 -1.24
CA LEU A 186 13.15 2.07 -1.06
C LEU A 186 12.58 1.32 -2.28
N HIS A 187 12.92 1.73 -3.50
CA HIS A 187 12.49 1.04 -4.71
C HIS A 187 12.99 -0.42 -4.73
N LYS A 188 14.29 -0.62 -4.44
CA LYS A 188 14.87 -1.97 -4.33
C LYS A 188 14.13 -2.80 -3.28
N LEU A 189 13.82 -2.22 -2.13
CA LEU A 189 13.07 -2.89 -1.07
C LEU A 189 11.71 -3.42 -1.56
N PHE A 190 10.95 -2.65 -2.35
CA PHE A 190 9.68 -3.12 -2.90
C PHE A 190 9.85 -4.35 -3.80
N PHE A 191 10.87 -4.36 -4.67
CA PHE A 191 11.16 -5.53 -5.52
C PHE A 191 11.62 -6.73 -4.70
N ASP A 192 12.49 -6.53 -3.71
CA ASP A 192 12.95 -7.59 -2.81
C ASP A 192 11.77 -8.21 -2.04
N LEU A 193 10.83 -7.40 -1.55
CA LEU A 193 9.62 -7.87 -0.86
C LEU A 193 8.69 -8.64 -1.80
N ARG A 194 8.50 -8.17 -3.05
CA ARG A 194 7.75 -8.91 -4.06
C ARG A 194 8.40 -10.26 -4.37
N ASP A 195 9.71 -10.28 -4.61
CA ASP A 195 10.43 -11.48 -5.05
C ASP A 195 10.52 -12.55 -3.95
N ARG A 196 10.69 -12.12 -2.68
CA ARG A 196 10.84 -13.03 -1.55
C ARG A 196 9.52 -13.49 -0.94
N TYR A 197 8.54 -12.61 -0.90
CA TYR A 197 7.28 -12.85 -0.17
C TYR A 197 6.04 -12.88 -1.06
N GLY A 198 6.19 -12.64 -2.37
CA GLY A 198 5.06 -12.57 -3.29
C GLY A 198 4.14 -11.38 -3.02
N GLN A 199 4.67 -10.31 -2.37
CA GLN A 199 3.87 -9.15 -2.00
C GLN A 199 3.41 -8.37 -3.23
N THR A 200 2.13 -8.04 -3.27
CA THR A 200 1.52 -7.19 -4.32
C THR A 200 1.65 -5.73 -3.93
N PHE A 201 2.08 -4.89 -4.86
CA PHE A 201 2.16 -3.43 -4.67
C PHE A 201 1.40 -2.68 -5.75
N VAL A 202 0.67 -1.64 -5.33
CA VAL A 202 0.12 -0.61 -6.23
C VAL A 202 0.72 0.72 -5.82
N ILE A 203 1.49 1.34 -6.69
CA ILE A 203 2.27 2.54 -6.37
C ILE A 203 1.83 3.68 -7.26
N VAL A 204 1.24 4.70 -6.67
CA VAL A 204 1.04 6.00 -7.34
C VAL A 204 2.35 6.75 -7.28
N THR A 205 2.86 7.14 -8.44
CA THR A 205 4.13 7.87 -8.51
C THR A 205 4.22 8.76 -9.76
N HIS A 206 5.03 9.81 -9.65
CA HIS A 206 5.52 10.59 -10.79
C HIS A 206 6.97 10.23 -11.14
N ASP A 207 7.57 9.27 -10.45
CA ASP A 207 8.91 8.79 -10.71
C ASP A 207 8.93 7.82 -11.89
N GLU A 208 9.42 8.29 -13.03
CA GLU A 208 9.50 7.49 -14.26
C GLU A 208 10.46 6.28 -14.11
N SER A 209 11.48 6.37 -13.25
CA SER A 209 12.42 5.25 -13.04
C SER A 209 11.72 4.08 -12.35
N LEU A 210 10.93 4.35 -11.31
CA LEU A 210 10.13 3.32 -10.65
C LEU A 210 9.06 2.75 -11.59
N ALA A 211 8.41 3.62 -12.38
CA ALA A 211 7.39 3.20 -13.33
C ALA A 211 7.96 2.25 -14.41
N GLN A 212 9.19 2.50 -14.88
CA GLN A 212 9.86 1.64 -15.85
C GLN A 212 10.27 0.28 -15.29
N LEU A 213 10.59 0.20 -13.99
CA LEU A 213 10.98 -1.04 -13.31
C LEU A 213 9.77 -1.89 -12.90
N SER A 214 8.58 -1.30 -12.78
CA SER A 214 7.36 -1.99 -12.40
C SER A 214 6.95 -3.03 -13.45
N ASP A 215 6.27 -4.09 -13.01
CA ASP A 215 5.78 -5.14 -13.92
C ASP A 215 4.79 -4.56 -14.93
N ARG A 216 4.02 -3.55 -14.52
CA ARG A 216 3.09 -2.84 -15.37
C ARG A 216 2.91 -1.38 -14.92
N THR A 217 2.79 -0.49 -15.91
CA THR A 217 2.51 0.94 -15.69
C THR A 217 1.16 1.31 -16.29
N ILE A 218 0.32 1.94 -15.47
CA ILE A 218 -1.01 2.44 -15.85
C ILE A 218 -0.94 3.96 -15.91
N ARG A 219 -1.38 4.52 -17.03
CA ARG A 219 -1.40 5.97 -17.24
C ARG A 219 -2.83 6.50 -17.14
N LEU A 220 -3.11 7.29 -16.11
CA LEU A 220 -4.33 8.08 -16.02
C LEU A 220 -4.17 9.38 -16.85
N LYS A 221 -5.26 9.79 -17.49
CA LYS A 221 -5.31 10.97 -18.36
C LYS A 221 -6.26 12.02 -17.78
#